data_b659658bd0c028832b3e01503c866979
#
_entry.id   b659658bd0c028832b3e01503c866979
#
_cell.length_a   1.000
_cell.length_b   1.000
_cell.length_c   1.000
_cell.angle_alpha   90.00
_cell.angle_beta   90.00
_cell.angle_gamma   90.00
#
_symmetry.space_group_name_H-M   'P 1'
#
loop_
_entity.id
_entity.type
_entity.pdbx_description
1 polymer ?
#
loop_
_entity_poly.entity_id
_entity_poly.type
_entity_poly.pdbx_seq_one_letter_code
_entity_poly.pdbx_strand_id
1 'polypeptide(L)' 'MPRPLVYADFHNADAEGRLRLNTIGTIRDLSRLNITLRDGLPLTLHDEELEVDGEICFSPGEHLWVAAIDWDAIWPRR' A
#
# COMPACT_ATOMS: atom_id res chain seq x y z
N MET A 1 -8.52 -14.22 7.95
CA MET A 1 -7.29 -14.31 7.14
C MET A 1 -6.44 -13.07 7.40
N PRO A 2 -5.16 -13.24 7.67
CA PRO A 2 -4.29 -12.07 7.81
C PRO A 2 -4.18 -11.33 6.48
N ARG A 3 -3.99 -10.02 6.55
CA ARG A 3 -3.77 -9.22 5.36
C ARG A 3 -2.37 -9.50 4.81
N PRO A 4 -2.20 -9.53 3.48
CA PRO A 4 -0.85 -9.64 2.93
C PRO A 4 -0.02 -8.42 3.34
N LEU A 5 1.26 -8.65 3.58
CA LEU A 5 2.20 -7.61 3.99
C LEU A 5 3.00 -7.17 2.76
N VAL A 6 2.84 -5.91 2.35
CA VAL A 6 3.40 -5.38 1.11
C VAL A 6 4.19 -4.12 1.39
N TYR A 7 5.39 -4.03 0.84
CA TYR A 7 6.22 -2.84 0.98
C TYR A 7 5.55 -1.62 0.33
N ALA A 8 5.66 -0.48 0.98
CA ALA A 8 5.25 0.81 0.42
C ALA A 8 6.21 1.89 0.89
N ASP A 9 6.39 2.91 0.05
CA ASP A 9 7.15 4.09 0.41
C ASP A 9 6.19 5.12 1.00
N PHE A 10 6.28 5.36 2.30
CA PHE A 10 5.39 6.30 2.99
C PHE A 10 5.61 7.75 2.59
N HIS A 11 6.67 8.05 1.85
CA HIS A 11 6.90 9.37 1.26
C HIS A 11 6.29 9.51 -0.13
N ASN A 12 5.82 8.42 -0.72
CA ASN A 12 5.24 8.41 -2.07
C ASN A 12 3.71 8.45 -2.01
N ALA A 13 3.17 9.53 -1.46
CA ALA A 13 1.74 9.71 -1.31
C ALA A 13 1.20 10.68 -2.37
N ASP A 14 -0.04 10.45 -2.80
CA ASP A 14 -0.72 11.35 -3.72
C ASP A 14 -1.31 12.56 -2.97
N ALA A 15 -1.99 13.44 -3.70
CA ALA A 15 -2.55 14.66 -3.12
C ALA A 15 -3.64 14.39 -2.07
N GLU A 16 -4.22 13.19 -2.08
CA GLU A 16 -5.25 12.79 -1.11
C GLU A 16 -4.67 11.94 0.03
N GLY A 17 -3.34 11.82 0.09
CA GLY A 17 -2.68 11.06 1.14
C GLY A 17 -2.71 9.56 0.95
N ARG A 18 -3.02 9.06 -0.25
CA ARG A 18 -3.00 7.63 -0.54
C ARG A 18 -1.61 7.23 -1.02
N LEU A 19 -1.14 6.07 -0.56
CA LEU A 19 0.19 5.58 -0.93
C LEU A 19 0.18 5.01 -2.34
N ARG A 20 1.07 5.50 -3.20
CA ARG A 20 1.20 4.97 -4.55
C ARG A 20 1.88 3.61 -4.51
N LEU A 21 1.34 2.65 -5.28
CA LEU A 21 1.83 1.27 -5.28
C LEU A 21 2.75 1.00 -6.48
N ASN A 22 3.59 1.98 -6.81
CA ASN A 22 4.43 1.93 -8.02
C ASN A 22 5.93 1.89 -7.73
N THR A 23 6.33 1.73 -6.47
CA THR A 23 7.75 1.56 -6.18
C THR A 23 8.20 0.14 -6.48
N ILE A 24 9.50 -0.03 -6.73
CA ILE A 24 10.07 -1.33 -7.06
C ILE A 24 9.80 -2.37 -5.96
N GLY A 25 9.96 -1.97 -4.69
CA GLY A 25 9.71 -2.88 -3.57
C GLY A 25 8.26 -3.33 -3.49
N THR A 26 7.32 -2.42 -3.77
CA THR A 26 5.90 -2.74 -3.81
C THR A 26 5.59 -3.74 -4.92
N ILE A 27 6.09 -3.46 -6.12
CA ILE A 27 5.87 -4.31 -7.30
C ILE A 27 6.45 -5.71 -7.07
N ARG A 28 7.64 -5.80 -6.48
CA ARG A 28 8.26 -7.08 -6.14
C ARG A 28 7.41 -7.89 -5.16
N ASP A 29 6.89 -7.26 -4.12
CA ASP A 29 6.08 -7.95 -3.13
C ASP A 29 4.76 -8.42 -3.72
N LEU A 30 4.10 -7.58 -4.52
CA LEU A 30 2.85 -7.97 -5.18
C LEU A 30 3.07 -9.18 -6.09
N SER A 31 4.18 -9.19 -6.83
CA SER A 31 4.52 -10.31 -7.71
C SER A 31 4.87 -11.57 -6.91
N ARG A 32 5.72 -11.42 -5.90
CA ARG A 32 6.16 -12.55 -5.06
C ARG A 32 5.00 -13.20 -4.32
N LEU A 33 4.05 -12.41 -3.86
CA LEU A 33 2.87 -12.89 -3.14
C LEU A 33 1.71 -13.26 -4.06
N ASN A 34 1.91 -13.09 -5.37
CA ASN A 34 0.92 -13.43 -6.38
C ASN A 34 -0.41 -12.69 -6.16
N ILE A 35 -0.31 -11.41 -5.83
CA ILE A 35 -1.49 -10.57 -5.55
C ILE A 35 -1.95 -9.90 -6.84
N THR A 36 -3.24 -10.07 -7.17
CA THR A 36 -3.87 -9.34 -8.25
C THR A 36 -4.55 -8.11 -7.67
N LEU A 37 -4.17 -6.93 -8.16
CA LEU A 37 -4.71 -5.66 -7.68
C LEU A 37 -6.16 -5.49 -8.10
N ARG A 38 -7.01 -5.06 -7.17
CA ARG A 38 -8.41 -4.75 -7.42
C ARG A 38 -8.91 -3.78 -6.34
N ASP A 39 -9.95 -3.03 -6.64
CA ASP A 39 -10.54 -2.11 -5.69
C ASP A 39 -11.05 -2.85 -4.46
N GLY A 40 -10.77 -2.31 -3.28
CA GLY A 40 -11.24 -2.84 -2.02
C GLY A 40 -10.39 -3.95 -1.43
N LEU A 41 -9.33 -4.37 -2.10
CA LEU A 41 -8.48 -5.44 -1.57
C LEU A 41 -7.73 -4.93 -0.33
N PRO A 42 -7.92 -5.58 0.83
CA PRO A 42 -7.23 -5.16 2.05
C PRO A 42 -5.79 -5.69 2.08
N LEU A 43 -4.87 -4.86 2.57
CA LEU A 43 -3.51 -5.30 2.85
C LEU A 43 -2.89 -4.47 3.97
N THR A 44 -1.75 -4.94 4.47
CA THR A 44 -0.93 -4.20 5.40
C THR A 44 0.28 -3.68 4.64
N LEU A 45 0.52 -2.38 4.75
CA LEU A 45 1.62 -1.71 4.08
C LEU A 45 2.72 -1.44 5.08
N HIS A 46 3.96 -1.60 4.66
CA HIS A 46 5.09 -1.40 5.55
C HIS A 46 6.30 -0.82 4.82
N ASP A 47 7.08 -0.06 5.54
CA ASP A 47 8.47 0.18 5.19
C ASP A 47 9.36 -0.48 6.26
N GLU A 48 10.57 0.00 6.46
CA GLU A 48 11.49 -0.58 7.45
C GLU A 48 11.09 -0.27 8.88
N GLU A 49 10.30 0.78 9.11
CA GLU A 49 10.02 1.31 10.45
C GLU A 49 8.54 1.31 10.81
N LEU A 50 7.67 1.36 9.81
CA LEU A 50 6.24 1.64 10.00
C LEU A 50 5.36 0.60 9.33
N GLU A 51 4.16 0.41 9.88
CA GLU A 51 3.11 -0.41 9.29
C GLU A 51 1.77 0.30 9.38
N VAL A 52 0.90 0.03 8.42
CA VAL A 52 -0.48 0.52 8.44
C VAL A 52 -1.35 -0.40 7.60
N ASP A 53 -2.58 -0.63 8.05
CA ASP A 53 -3.58 -1.31 7.23
C ASP A 53 -4.15 -0.35 6.20
N GLY A 54 -4.46 -0.88 5.03
CA GLY A 54 -5.03 -0.09 3.95
C GLY A 54 -5.87 -0.91 3.00
N GLU A 55 -6.48 -0.22 2.06
CA GLU A 55 -7.26 -0.83 1.00
C GLU A 55 -6.77 -0.31 -0.35
N ILE A 56 -6.64 -1.22 -1.29
CA ILE A 56 -6.25 -0.87 -2.66
C ILE A 56 -7.41 -0.19 -3.37
N CYS A 57 -7.11 0.87 -4.10
CA CYS A 57 -8.06 1.47 -5.03
C CYS A 57 -7.29 2.00 -6.26
N PHE A 58 -8.00 2.06 -7.39
CA PHE A 58 -7.40 2.62 -8.60
C PHE A 58 -7.56 4.13 -8.60
N SER A 59 -6.48 4.84 -8.96
CA SER A 59 -6.50 6.29 -9.12
C SER A 59 -6.61 6.63 -10.60
N PRO A 60 -7.81 6.97 -11.11
CA PRO A 60 -7.95 7.28 -12.53
C PRO A 60 -7.22 8.56 -12.93
N GLY A 61 -7.07 9.51 -12.00
CA GLY A 61 -6.35 10.75 -12.28
C GLY A 61 -4.87 10.55 -12.54
N GLU A 62 -4.26 9.57 -11.87
CA GLU A 62 -2.83 9.26 -12.05
C GLU A 62 -2.59 7.98 -12.84
N HIS A 63 -3.65 7.26 -13.21
CA HIS A 63 -3.58 5.99 -13.94
C HIS A 63 -2.71 4.95 -13.22
N LEU A 64 -2.85 4.86 -11.90
CA LEU A 64 -2.11 3.87 -11.13
C LEU A 64 -2.90 3.42 -9.90
N TRP A 65 -2.45 2.32 -9.32
CA TRP A 65 -3.03 1.78 -8.10
C TRP A 65 -2.44 2.47 -6.89
N VAL A 66 -3.29 2.75 -5.91
CA VAL A 66 -2.90 3.37 -4.64
C VAL A 66 -3.53 2.60 -3.50
N ALA A 67 -3.05 2.87 -2.28
CA ALA A 67 -3.65 2.32 -1.07
C ALA A 67 -4.17 3.46 -0.20
N ALA A 68 -5.45 3.41 0.11
CA ALA A 68 -6.06 4.34 1.06
C ALA A 68 -5.71 3.88 2.47
N ILE A 69 -5.14 4.78 3.26
CA ILE A 69 -4.73 4.48 4.64
C ILE A 69 -5.23 5.57 5.57
N ASP A 70 -5.29 5.24 6.87
CA ASP A 70 -5.50 6.21 7.93
C ASP A 70 -4.14 6.58 8.50
N TRP A 71 -3.68 7.80 8.24
CA TRP A 71 -2.38 8.27 8.70
C TRP A 71 -2.25 8.29 10.22
N ASP A 72 -3.38 8.38 10.93
CA ASP A 72 -3.39 8.35 12.40
C ASP A 72 -3.30 6.93 12.95
N ALA A 73 -3.45 5.93 12.12
CA ALA A 73 -3.43 4.53 12.52
C ALA A 73 -2.10 3.83 12.23
N ILE A 74 -1.08 4.57 11.82
CA ILE A 74 0.26 4.01 11.54
C ILE A 74 0.91 3.62 12.86
N TRP A 75 1.53 2.44 12.88
CA TRP A 75 2.25 1.98 14.08
C TRP A 75 3.67 1.55 13.73
N PRO A 76 4.60 1.62 14.72
CA PRO A 76 5.97 1.22 14.47
C PRO A 76 6.11 -0.28 14.29
N ARG A 77 6.99 -0.70 13.39
CA ARG A 77 7.39 -2.10 13.23
C ARG A 77 8.37 -2.50 14.32
N ARG A 78 8.32 -3.78 14.63
CA ARG A 78 9.24 -4.38 15.60
C ARG A 78 10.22 -5.32 14.91
#